data_b586d131f5719429c88b26a4b0f15893
#
_entry.id   b586d131f5719429c88b26a4b0f15893
#
_cell.length_a   1.000
_cell.length_b   1.000
_cell.length_c   1.000
_cell.angle_alpha   90.00
_cell.angle_beta   90.00
_cell.angle_gamma   90.00
#
_symmetry.space_group_name_H-M   'P 1'
#
loop_
_entity.id
_entity.type
_entity.pdbx_description
1 polymer ?
#
loop_
_entity_poly.entity_id
_entity_poly.type
_entity_poly.pdbx_seq_one_letter_code
_entity_poly.pdbx_strand_id
1 'polypeptide(L)'
;MDDTPHDPEALKILQHAIVEFVPHNHALGLAFHEVSLNTVTLRLPYNEKLVGNPLTGVLHGGAITTLLDATCGASVYLKLRAPLPIATLDLRVDFLGKPPARADIFVKAECYRVTRSVAFVRATAWVDDEANPFASAAATFALSTKGRAPAPEHVL
;
A
#
# COMPACT_ATOMS: atom_id res chain seq x y z
N MET A 1 -17.62 4.10 -17.48
CA MET A 1 -16.55 4.00 -16.45
C MET A 1 -16.39 5.39 -15.89
N ASP A 2 -16.68 5.56 -14.62
CA ASP A 2 -16.59 6.87 -13.98
C ASP A 2 -15.12 7.09 -13.59
N ASP A 3 -14.39 7.78 -14.46
CA ASP A 3 -12.98 8.18 -14.31
C ASP A 3 -12.87 9.49 -13.49
N THR A 4 -13.80 9.71 -12.57
CA THR A 4 -13.77 10.92 -11.74
C THR A 4 -12.52 10.88 -10.87
N PRO A 5 -11.62 11.86 -10.98
CA PRO A 5 -10.45 11.97 -10.10
C PRO A 5 -10.92 11.98 -8.66
N HIS A 6 -10.22 11.27 -7.79
CA HIS A 6 -10.51 11.35 -6.36
C HIS A 6 -10.48 12.79 -5.89
N ASP A 7 -11.44 13.13 -5.03
CA ASP A 7 -11.49 14.43 -4.36
C ASP A 7 -10.10 14.76 -3.77
N PRO A 8 -9.49 15.90 -4.14
CA PRO A 8 -8.19 16.30 -3.63
C PRO A 8 -8.11 16.35 -2.11
N GLU A 9 -9.22 16.58 -1.44
CA GLU A 9 -9.29 16.56 0.02
C GLU A 9 -9.18 15.15 0.59
N ALA A 10 -9.81 14.17 -0.06
CA ALA A 10 -9.68 12.75 0.32
C ALA A 10 -8.22 12.26 0.17
N LEU A 11 -7.51 12.73 -0.85
CA LEU A 11 -6.09 12.42 -1.04
C LEU A 11 -5.21 13.01 0.06
N LYS A 12 -5.46 14.25 0.47
CA LYS A 12 -4.74 14.88 1.58
C LYS A 12 -4.98 14.13 2.90
N ILE A 13 -6.21 13.71 3.15
CA ILE A 13 -6.55 12.92 4.34
C ILE A 13 -5.78 11.59 4.34
N LEU A 14 -5.74 10.89 3.20
CA LEU A 14 -5.00 9.64 3.06
C LEU A 14 -3.49 9.86 3.24
N GLN A 15 -2.92 10.89 2.62
CA GLN A 15 -1.49 11.22 2.78
C GLN A 15 -1.17 11.49 4.24
N HIS A 16 -1.96 12.32 4.90
CA HIS A 16 -1.76 12.60 6.33
C HIS A 16 -1.86 11.33 7.17
N ALA A 17 -2.92 10.55 7.01
CA ALA A 17 -3.18 9.35 7.83
C ALA A 17 -2.16 8.23 7.64
N ILE A 18 -1.65 8.03 6.42
CA ILE A 18 -0.77 6.90 6.09
C ILE A 18 0.70 7.27 6.15
N VAL A 19 1.06 8.48 5.74
CA VAL A 19 2.48 8.87 5.59
C VAL A 19 2.92 9.76 6.74
N GLU A 20 2.19 10.84 7.02
CA GLU A 20 2.64 11.86 7.98
C GLU A 20 2.37 11.47 9.43
N PHE A 21 1.18 10.92 9.70
CA PHE A 21 0.75 10.54 11.06
C PHE A 21 1.44 9.28 11.58
N VAL A 22 1.88 8.36 10.69
CA VAL A 22 2.58 7.13 11.07
C VAL A 22 4.09 7.41 11.15
N PRO A 23 4.69 7.49 12.36
CA PRO A 23 6.10 7.89 12.50
C PRO A 23 7.07 7.01 11.72
N HIS A 24 6.79 5.71 11.63
CA HIS A 24 7.61 4.75 10.88
C HIS A 24 7.61 5.07 9.37
N ASN A 25 6.45 5.31 8.79
CA ASN A 25 6.31 5.63 7.37
C ASN A 25 6.95 6.99 7.04
N HIS A 26 6.76 7.96 7.93
CA HIS A 26 7.41 9.28 7.84
C HIS A 26 8.94 9.17 7.89
N ALA A 27 9.49 8.38 8.81
CA ALA A 27 10.93 8.18 8.95
C ALA A 27 11.57 7.50 7.73
N LEU A 28 10.83 6.64 7.03
CA LEU A 28 11.25 6.03 5.76
C LEU A 28 11.14 6.99 4.57
N GLY A 29 10.45 8.11 4.73
CA GLY A 29 10.22 9.08 3.65
C GLY A 29 9.21 8.59 2.61
N LEU A 30 8.24 7.74 2.99
CA LEU A 30 7.19 7.30 2.07
C LEU A 30 6.43 8.49 1.51
N ALA A 31 6.03 8.41 0.26
CA ALA A 31 5.26 9.45 -0.39
C ALA A 31 4.18 8.84 -1.30
N PHE A 32 3.02 9.50 -1.39
CA PHE A 32 2.05 9.17 -2.43
C PHE A 32 2.61 9.55 -3.79
N HIS A 33 2.44 8.66 -4.76
CA HIS A 33 2.83 8.89 -6.15
C HIS A 33 1.61 9.08 -7.05
N GLU A 34 0.63 8.17 -6.93
CA GLU A 34 -0.59 8.20 -7.74
C GLU A 34 -1.75 7.58 -6.97
N VAL A 35 -2.94 8.10 -7.18
CA VAL A 35 -4.19 7.49 -6.70
C VAL A 35 -5.19 7.51 -7.83
N SER A 36 -5.68 6.32 -8.19
CA SER A 36 -6.73 6.10 -9.17
C SER A 36 -8.02 5.67 -8.48
N LEU A 37 -9.07 5.38 -9.25
CA LEU A 37 -10.37 4.98 -8.73
C LEU A 37 -10.29 3.76 -7.77
N ASN A 38 -9.43 2.80 -8.07
CA ASN A 38 -9.34 1.53 -7.34
C ASN A 38 -7.93 1.21 -6.82
N THR A 39 -6.93 1.99 -7.18
CA THR A 39 -5.52 1.71 -6.86
C THR A 39 -4.83 2.90 -6.21
N VAL A 40 -3.89 2.56 -5.35
CA VAL A 40 -2.98 3.53 -4.72
C VAL A 40 -1.56 3.14 -5.07
N THR A 41 -0.75 4.12 -5.43
CA THR A 41 0.69 3.96 -5.64
C THR A 41 1.45 4.84 -4.66
N LEU A 42 2.29 4.22 -3.81
CA LEU A 42 3.26 4.91 -2.98
C LEU A 42 4.67 4.70 -3.52
N ARG A 43 5.53 5.64 -3.16
CA ARG A 43 6.97 5.63 -3.46
C ARG A 43 7.78 5.58 -2.19
N LEU A 44 8.81 4.76 -2.17
CA LEU A 44 9.92 4.80 -1.22
C LEU A 44 11.13 5.43 -1.93
N PRO A 45 11.49 6.70 -1.62
CA PRO A 45 12.68 7.32 -2.17
C PRO A 45 13.94 6.57 -1.73
N TYR A 46 14.91 6.49 -2.62
CA TYR A 46 16.21 5.93 -2.26
C TYR A 46 16.86 6.73 -1.12
N ASN A 47 17.33 6.02 -0.12
CA ASN A 47 18.08 6.58 0.99
C ASN A 47 19.17 5.60 1.43
N GLU A 48 20.42 6.05 1.50
CA GLU A 48 21.55 5.23 1.90
C GLU A 48 21.38 4.61 3.30
N LYS A 49 20.64 5.25 4.19
CA LYS A 49 20.31 4.73 5.52
C LYS A 49 19.41 3.49 5.49
N LEU A 50 18.73 3.26 4.37
CA LEU A 50 17.81 2.13 4.17
C LEU A 50 18.46 0.99 3.38
N VAL A 51 19.74 1.10 3.02
CA VAL A 51 20.47 0.09 2.25
C VAL A 51 20.68 -1.17 3.10
N GLY A 52 20.30 -2.31 2.55
CA GLY A 52 20.51 -3.62 3.18
C GLY A 52 21.85 -4.26 2.85
N ASN A 53 22.41 -3.94 1.69
CA ASN A 53 23.72 -4.41 1.28
C ASN A 53 24.58 -3.23 0.78
N PRO A 54 25.53 -2.75 1.60
CA PRO A 54 26.38 -1.59 1.25
C PRO A 54 27.22 -1.79 -0.01
N LEU A 55 27.57 -3.04 -0.35
CA LEU A 55 28.38 -3.35 -1.53
C LEU A 55 27.58 -3.15 -2.84
N THR A 56 26.27 -3.35 -2.79
CA THR A 56 25.40 -3.26 -3.98
C THR A 56 24.54 -2.00 -4.00
N GLY A 57 24.27 -1.38 -2.85
CA GLY A 57 23.36 -0.26 -2.74
C GLY A 57 21.87 -0.64 -2.85
N VAL A 58 21.53 -1.92 -2.72
CA VAL A 58 20.14 -2.41 -2.72
C VAL A 58 19.50 -2.09 -1.38
N LEU A 59 18.28 -1.56 -1.42
CA LEU A 59 17.48 -1.26 -0.22
C LEU A 59 17.16 -2.54 0.58
N HIS A 60 17.11 -2.41 1.89
CA HIS A 60 16.79 -3.52 2.79
C HIS A 60 15.35 -4.02 2.54
N GLY A 61 15.17 -5.35 2.48
CA GLY A 61 13.87 -5.98 2.25
C GLY A 61 12.79 -5.56 3.24
N GLY A 62 13.17 -5.24 4.48
CA GLY A 62 12.25 -4.71 5.50
C GLY A 62 11.66 -3.34 5.13
N ALA A 63 12.45 -2.44 4.52
CA ALA A 63 11.94 -1.15 4.04
C ALA A 63 10.96 -1.35 2.88
N ILE A 64 11.23 -2.29 1.98
CA ILE A 64 10.34 -2.66 0.87
C ILE A 64 9.05 -3.29 1.41
N THR A 65 9.15 -4.17 2.40
CA THR A 65 7.97 -4.78 3.04
C THR A 65 7.09 -3.73 3.74
N THR A 66 7.69 -2.75 4.40
CA THR A 66 6.94 -1.63 4.98
C THR A 66 6.21 -0.82 3.91
N LEU A 67 6.87 -0.53 2.78
CA LEU A 67 6.20 0.15 1.66
C LEU A 67 5.02 -0.67 1.14
N LEU A 68 5.18 -2.00 0.98
CA LEU A 68 4.11 -2.90 0.54
C LEU A 68 2.94 -2.89 1.52
N ASP A 69 3.20 -3.03 2.83
CA ASP A 69 2.16 -3.03 3.87
C ASP A 69 1.41 -1.69 3.91
N ALA A 70 2.14 -0.58 3.93
CA ALA A 70 1.54 0.76 3.94
C ALA A 70 0.68 1.03 2.70
N THR A 71 1.13 0.62 1.50
CA THR A 71 0.38 0.80 0.27
C THR A 71 -0.87 -0.08 0.24
N CYS A 72 -0.76 -1.33 0.71
CA CYS A 72 -1.92 -2.22 0.86
C CYS A 72 -2.95 -1.62 1.82
N GLY A 73 -2.54 -1.12 2.99
CA GLY A 73 -3.42 -0.45 3.93
C GLY A 73 -4.09 0.79 3.34
N ALA A 74 -3.34 1.62 2.61
CA ALA A 74 -3.88 2.79 1.90
C ALA A 74 -4.97 2.40 0.89
N SER A 75 -4.80 1.30 0.15
CA SER A 75 -5.81 0.80 -0.79
C SER A 75 -7.09 0.33 -0.11
N VAL A 76 -7.00 -0.18 1.12
CA VAL A 76 -8.18 -0.54 1.94
C VAL A 76 -8.95 0.73 2.32
N TYR A 77 -8.28 1.78 2.80
CA TYR A 77 -8.93 3.06 3.11
C TYR A 77 -9.59 3.68 1.89
N LEU A 78 -8.91 3.63 0.73
CA LEU A 78 -9.47 4.09 -0.53
C LEU A 78 -10.77 3.36 -0.86
N LYS A 79 -10.79 2.03 -0.73
CA LYS A 79 -11.95 1.18 -1.02
C LYS A 79 -13.10 1.40 -0.05
N LEU A 80 -12.81 1.59 1.23
CA LEU A 80 -13.82 1.80 2.27
C LEU A 80 -14.40 3.21 2.26
N ARG A 81 -13.68 4.18 1.69
CA ARG A 81 -14.00 5.62 1.75
C ARG A 81 -14.27 6.13 3.16
N ALA A 82 -13.65 5.51 4.16
CA ALA A 82 -13.83 5.83 5.57
C ALA A 82 -12.54 5.50 6.35
N PRO A 83 -12.14 6.34 7.31
CA PRO A 83 -10.97 6.12 8.16
C PRO A 83 -11.32 5.15 9.30
N LEU A 84 -11.67 3.91 8.96
CA LEU A 84 -11.92 2.87 9.96
C LEU A 84 -10.59 2.25 10.42
N PRO A 85 -10.44 1.90 11.69
CA PRO A 85 -9.27 1.15 12.14
C PRO A 85 -9.16 -0.17 11.40
N ILE A 86 -7.99 -0.41 10.82
CA ILE A 86 -7.63 -1.66 10.15
C ILE A 86 -6.37 -2.22 10.80
N ALA A 87 -6.18 -3.54 10.71
CA ALA A 87 -4.97 -4.20 11.15
C ALA A 87 -4.57 -5.28 10.15
N THR A 88 -3.30 -5.35 9.78
CA THR A 88 -2.76 -6.38 8.91
C THR A 88 -2.89 -7.75 9.60
N LEU A 89 -3.59 -8.68 8.97
CA LEU A 89 -3.72 -10.07 9.42
C LEU A 89 -2.63 -10.93 8.81
N ASP A 90 -2.37 -10.73 7.51
CA ASP A 90 -1.36 -11.44 6.75
C ASP A 90 -0.81 -10.55 5.66
N LEU A 91 0.49 -10.66 5.43
CA LEU A 91 1.19 -10.03 4.31
C LEU A 91 2.22 -11.02 3.78
N ARG A 92 1.93 -11.60 2.63
CA ARG A 92 2.88 -12.42 1.90
C ARG A 92 3.55 -11.59 0.83
N VAL A 93 4.87 -11.63 0.79
CA VAL A 93 5.69 -10.96 -0.23
C VAL A 93 6.50 -12.01 -0.98
N ASP A 94 6.36 -12.04 -2.30
CA ASP A 94 7.13 -12.87 -3.21
C ASP A 94 8.12 -11.99 -3.98
N PHE A 95 9.41 -12.10 -3.70
CA PHE A 95 10.46 -11.45 -4.48
C PHE A 95 10.71 -12.25 -5.75
N LEU A 96 10.34 -11.66 -6.88
CA LEU A 96 10.44 -12.27 -8.22
C LEU A 96 11.83 -12.07 -8.83
N GLY A 97 12.56 -11.07 -8.33
CA GLY A 97 13.89 -10.72 -8.79
C GLY A 97 14.60 -9.83 -7.79
N LYS A 98 15.82 -9.41 -8.13
CA LYS A 98 16.57 -8.42 -7.36
C LYS A 98 16.01 -7.03 -7.62
N PRO A 99 15.68 -6.23 -6.58
CA PRO A 99 15.39 -4.83 -6.79
C PRO A 99 16.65 -4.12 -7.34
N PRO A 100 16.49 -3.19 -8.28
CA PRO A 100 17.57 -2.34 -8.75
C PRO A 100 18.23 -1.58 -7.60
N ALA A 101 19.55 -1.37 -7.72
CA ALA A 101 20.32 -0.63 -6.73
C ALA A 101 20.14 0.88 -6.90
N ARG A 102 20.21 1.62 -5.80
CA ARG A 102 20.22 3.10 -5.78
C ARG A 102 19.07 3.74 -6.54
N ALA A 103 17.88 3.16 -6.45
CA ALA A 103 16.70 3.63 -7.15
C ALA A 103 15.51 3.74 -6.20
N ASP A 104 14.59 4.62 -6.52
CA ASP A 104 13.29 4.73 -5.85
C ASP A 104 12.46 3.48 -6.16
N ILE A 105 11.68 3.03 -5.20
CA ILE A 105 10.78 1.89 -5.37
C ILE A 105 9.35 2.39 -5.34
N PHE A 106 8.55 1.90 -6.27
CA PHE A 106 7.11 2.15 -6.37
C PHE A 106 6.34 0.88 -6.05
N VAL A 107 5.24 1.03 -5.34
CA VAL A 107 4.28 -0.04 -5.07
C VAL A 107 2.89 0.43 -5.44
N LYS A 108 2.19 -0.34 -6.25
CA LYS A 108 0.76 -0.16 -6.52
C LYS A 108 -0.03 -1.27 -5.85
N ALA A 109 -1.09 -0.90 -5.14
CA ALA A 109 -1.98 -1.82 -4.46
C ALA A 109 -3.44 -1.60 -4.85
N GLU A 110 -4.18 -2.70 -4.89
CA GLU A 110 -5.63 -2.71 -5.13
C GLU A 110 -6.31 -3.57 -4.07
N CYS A 111 -7.26 -2.97 -3.35
CA CYS A 111 -8.20 -3.72 -2.52
C CYS A 111 -9.33 -4.26 -3.41
N TYR A 112 -9.19 -5.52 -3.85
CA TYR A 112 -10.10 -6.12 -4.82
C TYR A 112 -11.36 -6.73 -4.21
N ARG A 113 -11.36 -6.99 -2.90
CA ARG A 113 -12.52 -7.55 -2.19
C ARG A 113 -12.58 -7.07 -0.75
N VAL A 114 -13.78 -6.73 -0.31
CA VAL A 114 -14.09 -6.40 1.08
C VAL A 114 -15.27 -7.25 1.54
N THR A 115 -15.12 -7.87 2.70
CA THR A 115 -16.19 -8.58 3.41
C THR A 115 -16.63 -7.77 4.63
N ARG A 116 -17.47 -8.34 5.49
CA ARG A 116 -17.90 -7.68 6.72
C ARG A 116 -16.73 -7.32 7.65
N SER A 117 -15.71 -8.17 7.73
CA SER A 117 -14.63 -8.07 8.72
C SER A 117 -13.21 -8.15 8.13
N VAL A 118 -13.06 -8.46 6.83
CA VAL A 118 -11.76 -8.65 6.20
C VAL A 118 -11.73 -7.98 4.83
N ALA A 119 -10.65 -7.28 4.53
CA ALA A 119 -10.30 -6.78 3.20
C ALA A 119 -9.17 -7.63 2.61
N PHE A 120 -9.22 -7.85 1.30
CA PHE A 120 -8.25 -8.61 0.51
C PHE A 120 -7.58 -7.69 -0.51
N VAL A 121 -6.25 -7.71 -0.53
CA VAL A 121 -5.42 -6.78 -1.29
C VAL A 121 -4.39 -7.54 -2.08
N ARG A 122 -4.06 -7.03 -3.27
CA ARG A 122 -2.89 -7.42 -4.06
C ARG A 122 -2.04 -6.20 -4.37
N ALA A 123 -0.73 -6.39 -4.47
CA ALA A 123 0.20 -5.33 -4.79
C ALA A 123 1.37 -5.84 -5.63
N THR A 124 1.98 -4.91 -6.38
CA THR A 124 3.23 -5.14 -7.14
C THR A 124 4.21 -4.03 -6.84
N ALA A 125 5.52 -4.37 -6.85
CA ALA A 125 6.61 -3.43 -6.64
C ALA A 125 7.55 -3.39 -7.85
N TRP A 126 7.90 -2.19 -8.32
CA TRP A 126 8.80 -1.97 -9.46
C TRP A 126 9.69 -0.74 -9.23
N VAL A 127 10.61 -0.50 -10.16
CA VAL A 127 11.48 0.68 -10.19
C VAL A 127 11.21 1.53 -11.43
N ASP A 128 11.52 1.03 -12.62
CA ASP A 128 11.42 1.81 -13.86
C ASP A 128 10.14 1.49 -14.65
N ASP A 129 9.66 0.25 -14.58
CA ASP A 129 8.54 -0.25 -15.39
C ASP A 129 7.58 -1.10 -14.56
N GLU A 130 6.35 -0.62 -14.41
CA GLU A 130 5.27 -1.33 -13.71
C GLU A 130 4.95 -2.70 -14.31
N ALA A 131 5.13 -2.87 -15.63
CA ALA A 131 4.88 -4.13 -16.30
C ALA A 131 5.94 -5.19 -15.97
N ASN A 132 7.06 -4.80 -15.35
CA ASN A 132 8.16 -5.68 -14.99
C ASN A 132 8.48 -5.61 -13.47
N PRO A 133 7.57 -6.05 -12.62
CA PRO A 133 7.73 -5.95 -11.17
C PRO A 133 8.82 -6.93 -10.67
N PHE A 134 9.60 -6.48 -9.67
CA PHE A 134 10.56 -7.34 -8.97
C PHE A 134 9.97 -8.03 -7.74
N ALA A 135 8.79 -7.60 -7.28
CA ALA A 135 8.07 -8.24 -6.18
C ALA A 135 6.56 -8.15 -6.37
N SER A 136 5.85 -9.12 -5.81
CA SER A 136 4.39 -9.10 -5.67
C SER A 136 3.99 -9.38 -4.23
N ALA A 137 2.81 -8.91 -3.84
CA ALA A 137 2.29 -9.19 -2.51
C ALA A 137 0.79 -9.49 -2.54
N ALA A 138 0.38 -10.32 -1.59
CA ALA A 138 -1.01 -10.53 -1.21
C ALA A 138 -1.16 -10.23 0.27
N ALA A 139 -2.18 -9.46 0.63
CA ALA A 139 -2.42 -9.07 2.02
C ALA A 139 -3.90 -9.19 2.41
N THR A 140 -4.12 -9.42 3.69
CA THR A 140 -5.45 -9.36 4.29
C THR A 140 -5.45 -8.44 5.51
N PHE A 141 -6.52 -7.68 5.67
CA PHE A 141 -6.67 -6.73 6.77
C PHE A 141 -7.95 -7.01 7.54
N ALA A 142 -7.86 -7.06 8.88
CA ALA A 142 -9.02 -7.00 9.73
C ALA A 142 -9.64 -5.61 9.66
N LEU A 143 -10.97 -5.56 9.58
CA LEU A 143 -11.74 -4.34 9.61
C LEU A 143 -12.46 -4.21 10.95
N SER A 144 -12.40 -3.02 11.57
CA SER A 144 -13.23 -2.77 12.74
C SER A 144 -14.70 -2.86 12.39
N THR A 145 -15.45 -3.68 13.13
CA THR A 145 -16.91 -3.79 12.97
C THR A 145 -17.67 -2.84 13.89
N LYS A 146 -16.97 -2.10 14.76
CA LYS A 146 -17.60 -1.10 15.64
C LYS A 146 -18.10 0.08 14.82
N GLY A 147 -19.40 0.33 14.88
CA GLY A 147 -20.04 1.45 14.17
C GLY A 147 -20.39 1.19 12.70
N ARG A 148 -20.19 -0.02 12.19
CA ARG A 148 -20.59 -0.39 10.83
C ARG A 148 -22.00 -0.99 10.85
N ALA A 149 -22.91 -0.44 10.04
CA ALA A 149 -24.20 -1.06 9.81
C ALA A 149 -24.01 -2.50 9.28
N PRO A 150 -24.89 -3.46 9.64
CA PRO A 150 -24.81 -4.81 9.10
C PRO A 150 -24.86 -4.75 7.57
N ALA A 151 -23.92 -5.45 6.91
CA ALA A 151 -23.96 -5.58 5.46
C ALA A 151 -25.29 -6.23 5.05
N PRO A 152 -25.92 -5.79 3.96
CA PRO A 152 -27.10 -6.49 3.44
C PRO A 152 -26.71 -7.95 3.18
N GLU A 153 -27.50 -8.87 3.72
CA GLU A 153 -27.33 -10.28 3.45
C GLU A 153 -27.55 -10.51 1.95
N HIS A 154 -26.45 -10.66 1.21
CA HIS A 154 -26.54 -11.25 -0.11
C HIS A 154 -26.74 -12.74 0.10
N VAL A 155 -27.98 -13.14 0.00
CA VAL A 155 -28.39 -14.52 -0.22
C VAL A 155 -27.60 -15.04 -1.43
N LEU A 156 -26.93 -16.16 -1.26
CA LEU A 156 -26.24 -16.93 -2.30
C LEU A 156 -27.19 -17.29 -3.43
#